data_76bcc5a4652c91700152af7d834a4217
#
_entry.id   76bcc5a4652c91700152af7d834a4217
#
_cell.length_a   1.000
_cell.length_b   1.000
_cell.length_c   1.000
_cell.angle_alpha   90.00
_cell.angle_beta   90.00
_cell.angle_gamma   90.00
#
_symmetry.space_group_name_H-M   'P 1'
#
loop_
_entity.id
_entity.type
_entity.pdbx_description
1 polymer ?
#
loop_
_entity_poly.entity_id
_entity_poly.type
_entity_poly.pdbx_seq_one_letter_code
_entity_poly.pdbx_strand_id
1 'polypeptide(L)'
;AETGESKIFTDKRIFDLKSEGTKLEKKSLEDLRKKYEVFYSVTDEKFNRDEFEKKVLENNRLKTKGIEVGHIFYFGDKYSKPMGASVDLPSGKKDFVKMGSYGIGVSRLVGTIIEAKYDEKNEIMKWPISVAPYDIGIIPMINKNDNSALEKTNKINSELEKNNIDVI
;
A
#
# COMPACT_ATOMS: atom_id res chain seq x y z
N ALA A 1 9.01 -4.52 -20.64
CA ALA A 1 7.95 -4.40 -19.65
C ALA A 1 8.35 -3.28 -18.68
N GLU A 2 7.50 -2.30 -18.55
CA GLU A 2 7.74 -1.25 -17.55
C GLU A 2 7.64 -1.90 -16.17
N THR A 3 8.73 -1.89 -15.44
CA THR A 3 8.80 -2.48 -14.09
C THR A 3 7.99 -1.69 -13.08
N GLY A 4 7.53 -0.48 -13.43
CA GLY A 4 6.89 0.47 -12.53
C GLY A 4 7.87 1.08 -11.51
N GLU A 5 9.16 0.88 -11.71
CA GLU A 5 10.21 1.52 -10.91
C GLU A 5 10.37 2.99 -11.30
N SER A 6 10.45 3.84 -10.29
CA SER A 6 10.76 5.26 -10.45
C SER A 6 11.78 5.70 -9.42
N LYS A 7 12.61 6.68 -9.79
CA LYS A 7 13.40 7.38 -8.79
C LYS A 7 12.48 8.31 -8.02
N ILE A 8 12.59 8.30 -6.70
CA ILE A 8 11.78 9.10 -5.80
C ILE A 8 12.68 10.08 -5.06
N PHE A 9 12.28 11.33 -5.05
CA PHE A 9 12.91 12.41 -4.30
C PHE A 9 11.93 12.88 -3.25
N THR A 10 12.25 12.66 -1.98
CA THR A 10 11.27 12.88 -0.91
C THR A 10 11.92 13.44 0.36
N ASP A 11 11.11 14.12 1.15
CA ASP A 11 11.40 14.39 2.53
C ASP A 11 11.17 13.12 3.36
N LYS A 12 12.24 12.55 3.94
CA LYS A 12 12.15 11.28 4.67
C LYS A 12 11.20 11.30 5.87
N ARG A 13 10.88 12.48 6.41
CA ARG A 13 9.93 12.62 7.53
C ARG A 13 8.50 12.19 7.15
N ILE A 14 8.19 12.08 5.85
CA ILE A 14 6.88 11.57 5.40
C ILE A 14 6.63 10.12 5.88
N PHE A 15 7.69 9.34 6.08
CA PHE A 15 7.60 7.95 6.55
C PHE A 15 7.30 7.84 8.06
N ASP A 16 7.49 8.93 8.80
CA ASP A 16 7.14 8.99 10.23
C ASP A 16 5.64 9.25 10.45
N LEU A 17 4.91 9.62 9.39
CA LEU A 17 3.48 9.82 9.43
C LEU A 17 2.77 8.46 9.50
N LYS A 18 2.29 8.12 10.69
CA LYS A 18 1.41 6.97 10.88
C LYS A 18 0.01 7.34 10.37
N SER A 19 -0.50 6.59 9.40
CA SER A 19 -1.91 6.60 9.06
C SER A 19 -2.66 5.75 10.09
N GLU A 20 -3.01 6.34 11.22
CA GLU A 20 -4.00 5.74 12.12
C GLU A 20 -5.32 5.73 11.37
N GLY A 21 -6.08 4.61 11.49
CA GLY A 21 -7.35 4.40 10.78
C GLY A 21 -8.25 5.63 10.86
N THR A 22 -8.21 6.42 9.79
CA THR A 22 -8.89 7.70 9.75
C THR A 22 -10.37 7.45 9.48
N LYS A 23 -11.24 7.90 10.37
CA LYS A 23 -12.67 7.95 10.07
C LYS A 23 -12.87 8.77 8.80
N LEU A 24 -13.69 8.27 7.88
CA LEU A 24 -13.98 8.90 6.58
C LEU A 24 -14.87 10.15 6.71
N GLU A 25 -14.63 10.97 7.73
CA GLU A 25 -15.26 12.26 7.90
C GLU A 25 -14.50 13.31 7.12
N LYS A 26 -15.21 14.19 6.41
CA LYS A 26 -14.62 15.22 5.55
C LYS A 26 -13.54 16.04 6.24
N LYS A 27 -13.79 16.46 7.50
CA LYS A 27 -12.83 17.24 8.29
C LYS A 27 -11.55 16.46 8.56
N SER A 28 -11.65 15.19 8.94
CA SER A 28 -10.49 14.32 9.21
C SER A 28 -9.64 14.08 7.96
N LEU A 29 -10.29 13.96 6.79
CA LEU A 29 -9.60 13.82 5.50
C LEU A 29 -8.87 15.10 5.09
N GLU A 30 -9.47 16.27 5.31
CA GLU A 30 -8.83 17.56 5.03
C GLU A 30 -7.62 17.79 5.95
N ASP A 31 -7.72 17.43 7.22
CA ASP A 31 -6.61 17.56 8.18
C ASP A 31 -5.48 16.57 7.83
N LEU A 32 -5.82 15.35 7.43
CA LEU A 32 -4.85 14.36 6.95
C LEU A 32 -4.14 14.89 5.69
N ARG A 33 -4.87 15.39 4.71
CA ARG A 33 -4.32 15.97 3.49
C ARG A 33 -3.31 17.07 3.81
N LYS A 34 -3.65 18.02 4.70
CA LYS A 34 -2.76 19.09 5.11
C LYS A 34 -1.46 18.58 5.74
N LYS A 35 -1.52 17.49 6.51
CA LYS A 35 -0.32 16.87 7.11
C LYS A 35 0.64 16.34 6.06
N TYR A 36 0.11 15.78 4.94
CA TYR A 36 0.94 15.25 3.86
C TYR A 36 1.42 16.33 2.88
N GLU A 37 0.60 17.34 2.60
CA GLU A 37 0.92 18.41 1.63
C GLU A 37 2.12 19.27 2.02
N VAL A 38 2.54 19.26 3.28
CA VAL A 38 3.74 19.99 3.72
C VAL A 38 5.05 19.30 3.32
N PHE A 39 4.97 18.03 2.93
CA PHE A 39 6.15 17.26 2.54
C PHE A 39 6.33 17.25 1.03
N TYR A 40 7.57 17.40 0.62
CA TYR A 40 7.95 17.22 -0.77
C TYR A 40 8.16 15.74 -1.05
N SER A 41 7.45 15.20 -2.03
CA SER A 41 7.66 13.84 -2.51
C SER A 41 7.21 13.75 -3.97
N VAL A 42 8.14 13.48 -4.86
CA VAL A 42 7.88 13.41 -6.31
C VAL A 42 8.72 12.31 -6.97
N THR A 43 8.25 11.85 -8.13
CA THR A 43 9.03 11.02 -9.04
C THR A 43 10.00 11.85 -9.87
N ASP A 44 10.94 11.22 -10.54
CA ASP A 44 11.95 11.86 -11.39
C ASP A 44 11.33 12.71 -12.50
N GLU A 45 10.18 12.34 -13.05
CA GLU A 45 9.45 13.13 -14.07
C GLU A 45 9.03 14.52 -13.58
N LYS A 46 8.73 14.65 -12.29
CA LYS A 46 8.26 15.90 -11.65
C LYS A 46 9.32 16.55 -10.77
N PHE A 47 10.53 15.99 -10.76
CA PHE A 47 11.60 16.48 -9.90
C PHE A 47 12.11 17.85 -10.34
N ASN A 48 12.10 18.81 -9.42
CA ASN A 48 12.75 20.10 -9.54
C ASN A 48 13.76 20.28 -8.41
N ARG A 49 15.03 20.43 -8.79
CA ARG A 49 16.15 20.52 -7.83
C ARG A 49 16.01 21.72 -6.89
N ASP A 50 15.76 22.90 -7.46
CA ASP A 50 15.72 24.15 -6.69
C ASP A 50 14.55 24.13 -5.69
N GLU A 51 13.42 23.61 -6.10
CA GLU A 51 12.26 23.43 -5.25
C GLU A 51 12.54 22.42 -4.11
N PHE A 52 13.17 21.28 -4.44
CA PHE A 52 13.53 20.26 -3.47
C PHE A 52 14.52 20.77 -2.44
N GLU A 53 15.57 21.48 -2.89
CA GLU A 53 16.58 22.07 -2.01
C GLU A 53 16.03 23.19 -1.13
N LYS A 54 15.06 23.94 -1.63
CA LYS A 54 14.36 24.99 -0.87
C LYS A 54 13.38 24.44 0.17
N LYS A 55 12.64 23.39 -0.18
CA LYS A 55 11.57 22.83 0.69
C LYS A 55 12.07 21.81 1.69
N VAL A 56 13.15 21.09 1.39
CA VAL A 56 13.65 19.98 2.20
C VAL A 56 15.04 20.26 2.71
N LEU A 57 15.20 20.29 4.03
CA LEU A 57 16.50 20.42 4.67
C LEU A 57 17.42 19.25 4.24
N GLU A 58 18.69 19.50 4.08
CA GLU A 58 19.68 18.55 3.59
C GLU A 58 19.61 17.20 4.32
N ASN A 59 19.56 17.23 5.65
CA ASN A 59 19.49 16.03 6.48
C ASN A 59 18.20 15.19 6.29
N ASN A 60 17.18 15.77 5.67
CA ASN A 60 15.88 15.12 5.44
C ASN A 60 15.71 14.69 3.98
N ARG A 61 16.65 15.07 3.09
CA ARG A 61 16.59 14.68 1.68
C ARG A 61 16.86 13.20 1.51
N LEU A 62 15.93 12.50 0.87
CA LEU A 62 16.08 11.11 0.50
C LEU A 62 15.86 10.97 -1.01
N LYS A 63 16.80 10.30 -1.66
CA LYS A 63 16.69 9.82 -3.04
C LYS A 63 16.73 8.32 -3.01
N THR A 64 15.67 7.69 -3.48
CA THR A 64 15.54 6.24 -3.47
C THR A 64 14.86 5.76 -4.75
N LYS A 65 14.79 4.46 -4.93
CA LYS A 65 13.91 3.83 -5.92
C LYS A 65 12.63 3.38 -5.25
N GLY A 66 11.54 3.39 -5.98
CA GLY A 66 10.27 2.87 -5.53
C GLY A 66 9.51 2.21 -6.67
N ILE A 67 8.63 1.30 -6.33
CA ILE A 67 7.74 0.65 -7.29
C ILE A 67 6.34 1.21 -7.06
N GLU A 68 5.69 1.69 -8.14
CA GLU A 68 4.32 2.15 -8.08
C GLU A 68 3.37 0.95 -7.91
N VAL A 69 2.79 0.80 -6.73
CA VAL A 69 1.83 -0.26 -6.43
C VAL A 69 0.37 0.18 -6.58
N GLY A 70 0.13 1.46 -6.63
CA GLY A 70 -1.20 2.03 -6.83
C GLY A 70 -1.13 3.49 -7.24
N HIS A 71 -2.22 3.98 -7.84
CA HIS A 71 -2.31 5.35 -8.30
C HIS A 71 -3.70 5.92 -8.02
N ILE A 72 -3.74 7.19 -7.62
CA ILE A 72 -4.97 7.97 -7.45
C ILE A 72 -4.94 9.11 -8.44
N PHE A 73 -5.95 9.18 -9.30
CA PHE A 73 -6.16 10.28 -10.22
C PHE A 73 -7.35 11.11 -9.76
N TYR A 74 -7.17 12.41 -9.66
CA TYR A 74 -8.25 13.36 -9.48
C TYR A 74 -8.39 14.20 -10.74
N PHE A 75 -9.48 14.00 -11.45
CA PHE A 75 -9.76 14.67 -12.72
C PHE A 75 -10.58 15.96 -12.54
N GLY A 76 -11.17 16.18 -11.38
CA GLY A 76 -12.10 17.29 -11.17
C GLY A 76 -13.25 17.25 -12.17
N ASP A 77 -13.47 18.33 -12.88
CA ASP A 77 -14.52 18.44 -13.92
C ASP A 77 -13.99 18.33 -15.36
N LYS A 78 -12.74 17.91 -15.53
CA LYS A 78 -12.07 17.81 -16.83
C LYS A 78 -12.88 17.04 -17.88
N TYR A 79 -13.54 15.95 -17.45
CA TYR A 79 -14.35 15.12 -18.36
C TYR A 79 -15.84 15.43 -18.25
N SER A 80 -16.35 15.68 -17.06
CA SER A 80 -17.77 15.95 -16.84
C SER A 80 -18.24 17.25 -17.51
N LYS A 81 -17.42 18.28 -17.52
CA LYS A 81 -17.74 19.55 -18.14
C LYS A 81 -17.95 19.46 -19.66
N PRO A 82 -17.05 18.85 -20.46
CA PRO A 82 -17.30 18.63 -21.89
C PRO A 82 -18.47 17.71 -22.16
N MET A 83 -18.77 16.77 -21.27
CA MET A 83 -19.89 15.85 -21.40
C MET A 83 -21.24 16.46 -20.96
N GLY A 84 -21.24 17.66 -20.38
CA GLY A 84 -22.43 18.28 -19.83
C GLY A 84 -22.98 17.58 -18.56
N ALA A 85 -22.18 16.70 -17.93
CA ALA A 85 -22.59 15.94 -16.73
C ALA A 85 -22.60 16.84 -15.50
N SER A 86 -23.77 17.38 -15.15
CA SER A 86 -23.99 18.28 -14.02
C SER A 86 -25.03 17.75 -13.06
N VAL A 87 -24.98 18.21 -11.83
CA VAL A 87 -25.94 17.91 -10.75
C VAL A 87 -26.47 19.20 -10.15
N ASP A 88 -27.71 19.15 -9.68
CA ASP A 88 -28.28 20.25 -8.93
C ASP A 88 -27.88 20.13 -7.46
N LEU A 89 -27.26 21.17 -6.94
CA LEU A 89 -26.87 21.25 -5.54
C LEU A 89 -28.09 21.63 -4.65
N PRO A 90 -28.06 21.32 -3.36
CA PRO A 90 -29.11 21.75 -2.43
C PRO A 90 -29.35 23.27 -2.39
N SER A 91 -28.37 24.04 -2.85
CA SER A 91 -28.46 25.51 -3.01
C SER A 91 -29.21 25.95 -4.27
N GLY A 92 -29.70 25.04 -5.10
CA GLY A 92 -30.33 25.32 -6.40
C GLY A 92 -29.35 25.66 -7.53
N LYS A 93 -28.03 25.66 -7.26
CA LYS A 93 -27.00 25.88 -8.29
C LYS A 93 -26.63 24.56 -8.94
N LYS A 94 -26.32 24.61 -10.25
CA LYS A 94 -25.72 23.47 -10.96
C LYS A 94 -24.19 23.46 -10.79
N ASP A 95 -23.63 22.29 -10.59
CA ASP A 95 -22.17 22.07 -10.61
C ASP A 95 -21.86 20.81 -11.42
N PHE A 96 -20.68 20.75 -12.01
CA PHE A 96 -20.22 19.56 -12.74
C PHE A 96 -19.75 18.49 -11.77
N VAL A 97 -20.06 17.23 -12.10
CA VAL A 97 -19.63 16.08 -11.32
C VAL A 97 -18.11 16.05 -11.22
N LYS A 98 -17.58 15.95 -10.01
CA LYS A 98 -16.14 15.75 -9.80
C LYS A 98 -15.80 14.28 -9.97
N MET A 99 -14.79 14.00 -10.76
CA MET A 99 -14.40 12.65 -11.14
C MET A 99 -13.02 12.31 -10.60
N GLY A 100 -12.85 11.07 -10.22
CA GLY A 100 -11.56 10.49 -9.84
C GLY A 100 -11.47 9.03 -10.28
N SER A 101 -10.26 8.52 -10.32
CA SER A 101 -9.99 7.10 -10.56
C SER A 101 -8.86 6.67 -9.64
N TYR A 102 -8.91 5.43 -9.19
CA TYR A 102 -7.88 4.86 -8.34
C TYR A 102 -7.80 3.35 -8.56
N GLY A 103 -6.61 2.83 -8.47
CA GLY A 103 -6.35 1.41 -8.69
C GLY A 103 -5.13 0.94 -7.94
N ILE A 104 -5.09 -0.34 -7.67
CA ILE A 104 -3.95 -1.05 -7.07
C ILE A 104 -3.54 -2.16 -8.03
N GLY A 105 -2.23 -2.25 -8.31
CA GLY A 105 -1.65 -3.33 -9.10
C GLY A 105 -1.44 -4.59 -8.27
N VAL A 106 -2.48 -5.40 -8.12
CA VAL A 106 -2.44 -6.58 -7.22
C VAL A 106 -1.30 -7.53 -7.58
N SER A 107 -1.13 -7.86 -8.85
CA SER A 107 -0.04 -8.72 -9.31
C SER A 107 1.34 -8.08 -9.09
N ARG A 108 1.46 -6.77 -9.32
CA ARG A 108 2.69 -6.01 -9.06
C ARG A 108 3.01 -5.99 -7.57
N LEU A 109 2.00 -5.93 -6.71
CA LEU A 109 2.17 -5.94 -5.25
C LEU A 109 2.87 -7.22 -4.79
N VAL A 110 2.54 -8.38 -5.35
CA VAL A 110 3.22 -9.65 -5.04
C VAL A 110 4.72 -9.55 -5.32
N GLY A 111 5.10 -9.12 -6.52
CA GLY A 111 6.51 -8.93 -6.88
C GLY A 111 7.23 -7.91 -5.98
N THR A 112 6.56 -6.81 -5.65
CA THR A 112 7.09 -5.77 -4.78
C THR A 112 7.35 -6.28 -3.35
N ILE A 113 6.45 -7.09 -2.82
CA ILE A 113 6.62 -7.69 -1.48
C ILE A 113 7.80 -8.66 -1.49
N ILE A 114 7.92 -9.49 -2.53
CA ILE A 114 9.04 -10.41 -2.68
C ILE A 114 10.36 -9.62 -2.68
N GLU A 115 10.49 -8.60 -3.53
CA GLU A 115 11.70 -7.78 -3.61
C GLU A 115 12.03 -7.10 -2.27
N ALA A 116 11.03 -6.56 -1.59
CA ALA A 116 11.22 -5.85 -0.32
C ALA A 116 11.52 -6.75 0.88
N LYS A 117 11.18 -8.04 0.81
CA LYS A 117 11.21 -8.97 1.95
C LYS A 117 12.10 -10.21 1.73
N TYR A 118 12.69 -10.33 0.55
CA TYR A 118 13.66 -11.39 0.30
C TYR A 118 14.96 -11.10 1.05
N ASP A 119 15.43 -12.08 1.78
CA ASP A 119 16.69 -12.05 2.51
C ASP A 119 17.75 -12.75 1.65
N GLU A 120 18.49 -11.98 0.86
CA GLU A 120 19.51 -12.49 -0.07
C GLU A 120 20.60 -13.30 0.65
N LYS A 121 20.95 -12.92 1.88
CA LYS A 121 22.03 -13.58 2.63
C LYS A 121 21.67 -15.00 3.03
N ASN A 122 20.39 -15.22 3.40
CA ASN A 122 19.90 -16.50 3.86
C ASN A 122 19.06 -17.23 2.79
N GLU A 123 18.84 -16.60 1.63
CA GLU A 123 18.00 -17.11 0.54
C GLU A 123 16.56 -17.44 0.99
N ILE A 124 16.01 -16.60 1.88
CA ILE A 124 14.70 -16.82 2.49
C ILE A 124 13.74 -15.70 2.14
N MET A 125 12.53 -16.06 1.70
CA MET A 125 11.41 -15.15 1.57
C MET A 125 10.66 -15.05 2.91
N LYS A 126 10.54 -13.81 3.44
CA LYS A 126 9.81 -13.53 4.69
C LYS A 126 8.51 -12.80 4.37
N TRP A 127 7.42 -13.54 4.22
CA TRP A 127 6.11 -12.92 4.00
C TRP A 127 5.67 -12.13 5.25
N PRO A 128 5.19 -10.87 5.08
CA PRO A 128 4.48 -10.21 6.17
C PRO A 128 3.20 -10.97 6.51
N ILE A 129 2.90 -11.13 7.79
CA ILE A 129 1.70 -11.87 8.27
C ILE A 129 0.43 -11.35 7.61
N SER A 130 0.30 -10.01 7.41
CA SER A 130 -0.88 -9.38 6.78
C SER A 130 -1.16 -9.79 5.34
N VAL A 131 -0.23 -10.45 4.67
CA VAL A 131 -0.36 -10.91 3.27
C VAL A 131 0.16 -12.34 3.07
N ALA A 132 0.55 -12.99 4.13
CA ALA A 132 0.92 -14.40 4.11
C ALA A 132 -0.35 -15.24 3.79
N PRO A 133 -0.24 -16.27 2.93
CA PRO A 133 -1.39 -17.12 2.61
C PRO A 133 -1.85 -17.96 3.79
N TYR A 134 -0.96 -18.22 4.76
CA TYR A 134 -1.22 -18.94 5.99
C TYR A 134 -0.40 -18.35 7.13
N ASP A 135 -0.91 -18.43 8.34
CA ASP A 135 -0.20 -17.98 9.55
C ASP A 135 0.84 -19.01 10.00
N ILE A 136 0.50 -20.29 9.87
CA ILE A 136 1.31 -21.43 10.37
C ILE A 136 1.34 -22.55 9.34
N GLY A 137 2.53 -23.10 9.07
CA GLY A 137 2.70 -24.36 8.36
C GLY A 137 3.03 -25.49 9.32
N ILE A 138 2.32 -26.62 9.25
CA ILE A 138 2.60 -27.80 10.08
C ILE A 138 3.06 -28.94 9.17
N ILE A 139 4.26 -29.46 9.44
CA ILE A 139 4.82 -30.58 8.69
C ILE A 139 4.88 -31.80 9.61
N PRO A 140 3.96 -32.76 9.50
CA PRO A 140 4.01 -33.96 10.30
C PRO A 140 5.17 -34.87 9.88
N MET A 141 6.00 -35.27 10.83
CA MET A 141 7.03 -36.30 10.60
C MET A 141 6.39 -37.68 10.71
N ILE A 142 5.94 -38.20 9.56
CA ILE A 142 5.21 -39.47 9.49
C ILE A 142 6.19 -40.63 9.44
N ASN A 143 6.00 -41.64 10.32
CA ASN A 143 6.70 -42.92 10.24
C ASN A 143 5.79 -43.98 9.63
N LYS A 144 6.32 -44.89 8.80
CA LYS A 144 5.54 -45.87 8.02
C LYS A 144 4.59 -46.75 8.86
N ASN A 145 4.88 -46.94 10.16
CA ASN A 145 4.14 -47.82 11.06
C ASN A 145 3.50 -47.07 12.24
N ASP A 146 3.49 -45.73 12.25
CA ASP A 146 2.98 -44.94 13.37
C ASP A 146 2.25 -43.70 12.88
N ASN A 147 0.93 -43.65 13.03
CA ASN A 147 0.06 -42.55 12.66
C ASN A 147 -0.09 -41.49 13.79
N SER A 148 0.56 -41.67 14.93
CA SER A 148 0.39 -40.82 16.11
C SER A 148 0.77 -39.34 15.80
N ALA A 149 1.78 -39.12 14.95
CA ALA A 149 2.16 -37.78 14.49
C ALA A 149 1.04 -37.11 13.69
N LEU A 150 0.39 -37.85 12.78
CA LEU A 150 -0.72 -37.34 11.97
C LEU A 150 -1.95 -37.01 12.83
N GLU A 151 -2.30 -37.88 13.77
CA GLU A 151 -3.42 -37.65 14.70
C GLU A 151 -3.19 -36.38 15.55
N LYS A 152 -1.97 -36.22 16.08
CA LYS A 152 -1.59 -35.01 16.84
C LYS A 152 -1.63 -33.74 15.96
N THR A 153 -1.14 -33.83 14.73
CA THR A 153 -1.18 -32.73 13.79
C THR A 153 -2.62 -32.30 13.49
N ASN A 154 -3.51 -33.23 13.20
CA ASN A 154 -4.92 -32.96 12.95
C ASN A 154 -5.60 -32.30 14.16
N LYS A 155 -5.25 -32.73 15.37
CA LYS A 155 -5.77 -32.12 16.61
C LYS A 155 -5.28 -30.69 16.77
N ILE A 156 -3.97 -30.43 16.58
CA ILE A 156 -3.38 -29.09 16.66
C ILE A 156 -4.01 -28.18 15.59
N ASN A 157 -4.13 -28.67 14.34
CA ASN A 157 -4.76 -27.92 13.26
C ASN A 157 -6.18 -27.47 13.63
N SER A 158 -7.00 -28.41 14.12
CA SER A 158 -8.38 -28.10 14.54
C SER A 158 -8.45 -27.11 15.71
N GLU A 159 -7.47 -27.10 16.60
CA GLU A 159 -7.41 -26.13 17.71
C GLU A 159 -7.00 -24.74 17.21
N LEU A 160 -6.07 -24.64 16.26
CA LEU A 160 -5.62 -23.38 15.66
C LEU A 160 -6.74 -22.74 14.82
N GLU A 161 -7.41 -23.52 13.96
CA GLU A 161 -8.54 -23.06 13.15
C GLU A 161 -9.70 -22.51 14.01
N LYS A 162 -10.00 -23.14 15.17
CA LYS A 162 -11.00 -22.64 16.12
C LYS A 162 -10.65 -21.26 16.69
N ASN A 163 -9.38 -20.89 16.67
CA ASN A 163 -8.87 -19.59 17.11
C ASN A 163 -8.65 -18.63 15.94
N ASN A 164 -9.22 -18.91 14.76
CA ASN A 164 -9.07 -18.13 13.52
C ASN A 164 -7.60 -17.94 13.09
N ILE A 165 -6.80 -18.98 13.25
CA ILE A 165 -5.42 -19.04 12.74
C ILE A 165 -5.44 -19.91 11.49
N ASP A 166 -5.02 -19.35 10.36
CA ASP A 166 -4.96 -20.07 9.10
C ASP A 166 -3.73 -20.99 9.05
N VAL A 167 -4.00 -22.29 8.83
CA VAL A 167 -2.97 -23.36 8.89
C VAL A 167 -2.93 -24.18 7.61
N ILE A 168 -1.75 -24.58 7.17
CA ILE A 168 -1.52 -25.52 6.07
C ILE A 168 -0.70 -26.73 6.55
#